data_d864fc204c7cd28aaec726f37e2ba730
#
_entry.id   d864fc204c7cd28aaec726f37e2ba730
#
_cell.length_a   1.000
_cell.length_b   1.000
_cell.length_c   1.000
_cell.angle_alpha   90.00
_cell.angle_beta   90.00
_cell.angle_gamma   90.00
#
_symmetry.space_group_name_H-M   'P 1'
#
loop_
_entity.id
_entity.type
_entity.pdbx_description
1 polymer ?
#
loop_
_entity_poly.entity_id
_entity_poly.type
_entity_poly.pdbx_seq_one_letter_code
_entity_poly.pdbx_strand_id
1 'polypeptide(L)'
;MKIYVVIVTYNGAPWIRQALASLRASTMPCTSVVIDNASLDDTAEIVRREFPETILVTQADNTGFGIGNNVGISLAIAQKADYIFLLNQDAFVTPNAIAQLATFMDANPDYMIATPLHCSPDLHTLDPNTQKSYLQRYAPSYLSDACLGLVKSHYDIRGINAAAWFVRTSTFFTVGGFDPLFFMYGEDDDLINRFEHMGQRFALVPTSQIVHLRARSPRPKSGLATQIWNLSERARSDLLIDMKLPLGSTFGKFTRLLSSGIIHPLGRLIVDHDWRSACAYVLATVRVLAQTRKIFSSARQCGNKGPHYLDI
;
A
#
# COMPACT_ATOMS: atom_id res chain seq x y z
N MET A 1 -20.95 -8.78 -11.53
CA MET A 1 -19.82 -8.11 -10.84
C MET A 1 -18.70 -9.11 -10.66
N LYS A 2 -17.50 -8.80 -11.18
CA LYS A 2 -16.28 -9.62 -11.04
C LYS A 2 -15.32 -8.92 -10.08
N ILE A 3 -14.96 -9.57 -8.99
CA ILE A 3 -14.03 -9.05 -7.98
C ILE A 3 -12.77 -9.91 -7.99
N TYR A 4 -11.62 -9.29 -8.16
CA TYR A 4 -10.32 -9.93 -8.04
C TYR A 4 -9.62 -9.44 -6.78
N VAL A 5 -9.12 -10.36 -5.97
CA VAL A 5 -8.34 -10.03 -4.77
C VAL A 5 -6.88 -10.33 -5.06
N VAL A 6 -6.06 -9.31 -5.08
CA VAL A 6 -4.61 -9.40 -5.35
C VAL A 6 -3.86 -9.41 -4.04
N ILE A 7 -3.07 -10.44 -3.81
CA ILE A 7 -2.18 -10.60 -2.66
C ILE A 7 -0.75 -10.74 -3.17
N VAL A 8 0.10 -9.77 -2.85
CA VAL A 8 1.55 -9.90 -3.06
C VAL A 8 2.16 -10.55 -1.83
N THR A 9 2.92 -11.62 -2.02
CA THR A 9 3.53 -12.37 -0.93
C THR A 9 5.04 -12.53 -1.12
N TYR A 10 5.77 -12.49 0.00
CA TYR A 10 7.19 -12.84 0.09
C TYR A 10 7.48 -13.47 1.44
N ASN A 11 7.88 -14.75 1.44
CA ASN A 11 8.05 -15.57 2.63
C ASN A 11 6.79 -15.51 3.53
N GLY A 12 5.64 -15.74 2.92
CA GLY A 12 4.31 -15.58 3.52
C GLY A 12 3.71 -16.84 4.10
N ALA A 13 4.44 -17.97 4.15
CA ALA A 13 3.95 -19.25 4.67
C ALA A 13 3.22 -19.16 6.02
N PRO A 14 3.61 -18.31 6.97
CA PRO A 14 2.90 -18.16 8.23
C PRO A 14 1.48 -17.58 8.12
N TRP A 15 1.18 -16.84 7.05
CA TRP A 15 -0.05 -16.03 6.95
C TRP A 15 -0.94 -16.40 5.76
N ILE A 16 -0.34 -16.78 4.63
CA ILE A 16 -1.05 -16.94 3.35
C ILE A 16 -2.23 -17.91 3.45
N ARG A 17 -2.09 -18.97 4.26
CA ARG A 17 -3.18 -19.94 4.49
C ARG A 17 -4.40 -19.27 5.10
N GLN A 18 -4.22 -18.43 6.10
CA GLN A 18 -5.32 -17.74 6.77
C GLN A 18 -5.92 -16.65 5.89
N ALA A 19 -5.09 -15.92 5.13
CA ALA A 19 -5.56 -14.92 4.17
C ALA A 19 -6.49 -15.57 3.13
N LEU A 20 -6.05 -16.63 2.47
CA LEU A 20 -6.83 -17.33 1.44
C LEU A 20 -8.07 -18.04 2.01
N ALA A 21 -7.96 -18.65 3.20
CA ALA A 21 -9.11 -19.25 3.88
C ALA A 21 -10.19 -18.20 4.20
N SER A 22 -9.80 -16.97 4.59
CA SER A 22 -10.76 -15.88 4.83
C SER A 22 -11.47 -15.44 3.55
N LEU A 23 -10.80 -15.44 2.41
CA LEU A 23 -11.41 -15.15 1.11
C LEU A 23 -12.37 -16.25 0.67
N ARG A 24 -11.99 -17.52 0.87
CA ARG A 24 -12.87 -18.68 0.61
C ARG A 24 -14.15 -18.65 1.46
N ALA A 25 -14.07 -18.12 2.68
CA ALA A 25 -15.22 -17.96 3.58
C ALA A 25 -16.04 -16.66 3.33
N SER A 26 -15.64 -15.84 2.36
CA SER A 26 -16.37 -14.60 2.03
C SER A 26 -17.76 -14.90 1.47
N THR A 27 -18.76 -14.14 1.91
CA THR A 27 -20.15 -14.22 1.38
C THR A 27 -20.27 -13.66 -0.04
N MET A 28 -19.31 -12.84 -0.45
CA MET A 28 -19.23 -12.30 -1.81
C MET A 28 -18.20 -13.11 -2.61
N PRO A 29 -18.60 -13.76 -3.71
CA PRO A 29 -17.68 -14.47 -4.57
C PRO A 29 -16.58 -13.56 -5.12
N CYS A 30 -15.34 -14.00 -5.00
CA CYS A 30 -14.16 -13.32 -5.54
C CYS A 30 -13.14 -14.31 -6.08
N THR A 31 -12.30 -13.84 -7.00
CA THR A 31 -11.16 -14.62 -7.52
C THR A 31 -9.90 -14.16 -6.82
N SER A 32 -9.25 -15.05 -6.10
CA SER A 32 -7.95 -14.76 -5.48
C SER A 32 -6.80 -14.90 -6.48
N VAL A 33 -5.92 -13.92 -6.47
CA VAL A 33 -4.68 -13.87 -7.25
C VAL A 33 -3.52 -13.65 -6.28
N VAL A 34 -2.61 -14.60 -6.22
CA VAL A 34 -1.39 -14.50 -5.40
C VAL A 34 -0.21 -14.27 -6.33
N ILE A 35 0.50 -13.17 -6.09
CA ILE A 35 1.78 -12.86 -6.73
C ILE A 35 2.88 -13.21 -5.74
N ASP A 36 3.51 -14.35 -5.95
CA ASP A 36 4.63 -14.77 -5.13
C ASP A 36 5.93 -14.14 -5.63
N ASN A 37 6.45 -13.24 -4.82
CA ASN A 37 7.60 -12.39 -5.11
C ASN A 37 8.93 -13.12 -4.85
N ALA A 38 9.08 -14.33 -5.40
CA ALA A 38 10.24 -15.21 -5.22
C ALA A 38 10.44 -15.65 -3.75
N SER A 39 9.39 -16.16 -3.09
CA SER A 39 9.49 -16.69 -1.73
C SER A 39 10.48 -17.87 -1.67
N LEU A 40 11.23 -17.94 -0.58
CA LEU A 40 12.20 -19.00 -0.29
C LEU A 40 11.64 -20.05 0.69
N ASP A 41 10.44 -19.82 1.22
CA ASP A 41 9.72 -20.73 2.10
C ASP A 41 8.60 -21.48 1.34
N ASP A 42 7.78 -22.22 2.06
CA ASP A 42 6.71 -23.05 1.47
C ASP A 42 5.50 -22.28 0.95
N THR A 43 5.58 -20.94 0.84
CA THR A 43 4.44 -20.07 0.46
C THR A 43 3.78 -20.55 -0.84
N ALA A 44 4.54 -20.70 -1.91
CA ALA A 44 3.99 -21.07 -3.22
C ALA A 44 3.45 -22.52 -3.22
N GLU A 45 4.06 -23.43 -2.47
CA GLU A 45 3.58 -24.81 -2.33
C GLU A 45 2.26 -24.87 -1.57
N ILE A 46 2.12 -24.12 -0.48
CA ILE A 46 0.87 -24.01 0.28
C ILE A 46 -0.26 -23.57 -0.65
N VAL A 47 -0.04 -22.51 -1.43
CA VAL A 47 -1.06 -22.01 -2.36
C VAL A 47 -1.45 -23.06 -3.37
N ARG A 48 -0.50 -23.72 -4.05
CA ARG A 48 -0.79 -24.74 -5.07
C ARG A 48 -1.56 -25.94 -4.51
N ARG A 49 -1.18 -26.40 -3.33
CA ARG A 49 -1.73 -27.61 -2.74
C ARG A 49 -3.08 -27.40 -2.06
N GLU A 50 -3.23 -26.30 -1.30
CA GLU A 50 -4.37 -26.10 -0.41
C GLU A 50 -5.43 -25.16 -1.01
N PHE A 51 -5.05 -24.37 -2.03
CA PHE A 51 -5.92 -23.37 -2.68
C PHE A 51 -5.81 -23.44 -4.21
N PRO A 52 -6.12 -24.60 -4.82
CA PRO A 52 -5.96 -24.81 -6.27
C PRO A 52 -6.85 -23.90 -7.13
N GLU A 53 -7.90 -23.29 -6.55
CA GLU A 53 -8.75 -22.31 -7.20
C GLU A 53 -8.08 -20.92 -7.31
N THR A 54 -6.98 -20.69 -6.57
CA THR A 54 -6.24 -19.42 -6.57
C THR A 54 -5.32 -19.33 -7.78
N ILE A 55 -5.37 -18.22 -8.49
CA ILE A 55 -4.39 -17.92 -9.54
C ILE A 55 -3.05 -17.58 -8.88
N LEU A 56 -2.06 -18.43 -9.05
CA LEU A 56 -0.71 -18.21 -8.52
C LEU A 56 0.24 -17.81 -9.65
N VAL A 57 0.87 -16.63 -9.49
CA VAL A 57 1.95 -16.15 -10.35
C VAL A 57 3.23 -16.07 -9.53
N THR A 58 4.26 -16.82 -9.93
CA THR A 58 5.58 -16.78 -9.26
C THR A 58 6.53 -15.91 -10.05
N GLN A 59 7.15 -14.92 -9.38
CA GLN A 59 8.18 -14.06 -9.95
C GLN A 59 9.55 -14.73 -9.86
N ALA A 60 10.46 -14.39 -10.78
CA ALA A 60 11.84 -14.86 -10.74
C ALA A 60 12.64 -14.23 -9.60
N ASP A 61 12.33 -12.95 -9.30
CA ASP A 61 12.99 -12.13 -8.29
C ASP A 61 11.97 -11.37 -7.45
N ASN A 62 12.37 -10.97 -6.25
CA ASN A 62 11.56 -10.06 -5.43
C ASN A 62 11.62 -8.65 -6.02
N THR A 63 10.56 -8.25 -6.69
CA THR A 63 10.42 -6.94 -7.35
C THR A 63 9.84 -5.85 -6.44
N GLY A 64 9.52 -6.18 -5.19
CA GLY A 64 8.88 -5.29 -4.22
C GLY A 64 7.35 -5.30 -4.29
N PHE A 65 6.73 -4.58 -3.35
CA PHE A 65 5.28 -4.59 -3.16
C PHE A 65 4.53 -3.98 -4.35
N GLY A 66 4.97 -2.81 -4.81
CA GLY A 66 4.27 -2.07 -5.85
C GLY A 66 4.27 -2.80 -7.20
N ILE A 67 5.43 -3.31 -7.64
CA ILE A 67 5.54 -4.04 -8.92
C ILE A 67 4.74 -5.35 -8.85
N GLY A 68 4.81 -6.07 -7.73
CA GLY A 68 3.99 -7.27 -7.53
C GLY A 68 2.50 -6.98 -7.67
N ASN A 69 2.02 -5.88 -7.05
CA ASN A 69 0.62 -5.46 -7.22
C ASN A 69 0.30 -5.10 -8.67
N ASN A 70 1.19 -4.42 -9.39
CA ASN A 70 0.97 -4.08 -10.80
C ASN A 70 0.74 -5.32 -11.68
N VAL A 71 1.48 -6.40 -11.43
CA VAL A 71 1.26 -7.69 -12.13
C VAL A 71 -0.15 -8.22 -11.85
N GLY A 72 -0.57 -8.24 -10.58
CA GLY A 72 -1.91 -8.69 -10.20
C GLY A 72 -3.03 -7.79 -10.74
N ILE A 73 -2.83 -6.46 -10.72
CA ILE A 73 -3.75 -5.47 -11.28
C ILE A 73 -3.90 -5.68 -12.79
N SER A 74 -2.79 -5.80 -13.53
CA SER A 74 -2.81 -6.02 -14.99
C SER A 74 -3.54 -7.32 -15.35
N LEU A 75 -3.29 -8.40 -14.59
CA LEU A 75 -4.00 -9.65 -14.76
C LEU A 75 -5.51 -9.50 -14.53
N ALA A 76 -5.92 -8.83 -13.45
CA ALA A 76 -7.33 -8.62 -13.13
C ALA A 76 -8.04 -7.76 -14.20
N ILE A 77 -7.35 -6.73 -14.72
CA ILE A 77 -7.85 -5.89 -15.82
C ILE A 77 -8.05 -6.74 -17.09
N ALA A 78 -7.08 -7.57 -17.46
CA ALA A 78 -7.16 -8.46 -18.62
C ALA A 78 -8.35 -9.45 -18.50
N GLN A 79 -8.71 -9.83 -17.28
CA GLN A 79 -9.85 -10.67 -16.97
C GLN A 79 -11.17 -9.88 -16.83
N LYS A 80 -11.16 -8.57 -17.12
CA LYS A 80 -12.34 -7.67 -17.06
C LYS A 80 -12.97 -7.62 -15.66
N ALA A 81 -12.13 -7.47 -14.63
CA ALA A 81 -12.58 -7.23 -13.27
C ALA A 81 -13.36 -5.90 -13.19
N ASP A 82 -14.45 -5.86 -12.46
CA ASP A 82 -15.17 -4.63 -12.11
C ASP A 82 -14.47 -3.92 -10.96
N TYR A 83 -13.99 -4.71 -9.98
CA TYR A 83 -13.27 -4.26 -8.80
C TYR A 83 -12.01 -5.10 -8.55
N ILE A 84 -10.99 -4.44 -8.05
CA ILE A 84 -9.73 -5.06 -7.63
C ILE A 84 -9.52 -4.75 -6.15
N PHE A 85 -9.41 -5.79 -5.31
CA PHE A 85 -9.12 -5.65 -3.89
C PHE A 85 -7.66 -5.99 -3.64
N LEU A 86 -6.85 -4.97 -3.37
CA LEU A 86 -5.47 -5.15 -2.94
C LEU A 86 -5.47 -5.53 -1.47
N LEU A 87 -4.93 -6.67 -1.10
CA LEU A 87 -4.93 -7.19 0.26
C LEU A 87 -3.53 -7.68 0.64
N ASN A 88 -3.03 -7.26 1.80
CA ASN A 88 -1.75 -7.75 2.31
C ASN A 88 -1.81 -9.23 2.66
N GLN A 89 -0.68 -9.93 2.54
CA GLN A 89 -0.54 -11.34 2.89
C GLN A 89 -0.84 -11.67 4.37
N ASP A 90 -0.75 -10.68 5.26
CA ASP A 90 -1.03 -10.77 6.71
C ASP A 90 -2.33 -10.07 7.11
N ALA A 91 -3.23 -9.86 6.15
CA ALA A 91 -4.57 -9.33 6.35
C ALA A 91 -5.64 -10.37 6.02
N PHE A 92 -6.71 -10.42 6.82
CA PHE A 92 -7.80 -11.39 6.68
C PHE A 92 -9.14 -10.66 6.69
N VAL A 93 -10.01 -11.01 5.75
CA VAL A 93 -11.34 -10.39 5.65
C VAL A 93 -12.33 -11.06 6.61
N THR A 94 -13.25 -10.27 7.19
CA THR A 94 -14.45 -10.86 7.79
C THR A 94 -15.39 -11.36 6.69
N PRO A 95 -16.30 -12.33 6.96
CA PRO A 95 -17.13 -12.95 5.91
C PRO A 95 -17.89 -11.95 5.04
N ASN A 96 -18.38 -10.85 5.60
CA ASN A 96 -19.18 -9.85 4.87
C ASN A 96 -18.36 -8.65 4.37
N ALA A 97 -17.05 -8.59 4.63
CA ALA A 97 -16.27 -7.40 4.33
C ALA A 97 -16.30 -6.99 2.86
N ILE A 98 -16.06 -7.95 1.96
CA ILE A 98 -16.06 -7.68 0.51
C ILE A 98 -17.49 -7.29 0.03
N ALA A 99 -18.52 -7.96 0.54
CA ALA A 99 -19.91 -7.63 0.19
C ALA A 99 -20.28 -6.19 0.59
N GLN A 100 -19.87 -5.77 1.78
CA GLN A 100 -20.11 -4.41 2.29
C GLN A 100 -19.38 -3.35 1.47
N LEU A 101 -18.11 -3.60 1.10
CA LEU A 101 -17.35 -2.70 0.22
C LEU A 101 -18.00 -2.61 -1.17
N ALA A 102 -18.36 -3.74 -1.76
CA ALA A 102 -18.97 -3.78 -3.08
C ALA A 102 -20.33 -3.05 -3.09
N THR A 103 -21.20 -3.32 -2.09
CA THR A 103 -22.47 -2.62 -1.95
C THR A 103 -22.30 -1.12 -1.80
N PHE A 104 -21.32 -0.68 -0.99
CA PHE A 104 -21.02 0.73 -0.86
C PHE A 104 -20.57 1.35 -2.18
N MET A 105 -19.63 0.71 -2.88
CA MET A 105 -19.09 1.21 -4.14
C MET A 105 -20.15 1.28 -5.24
N ASP A 106 -21.04 0.30 -5.34
CA ASP A 106 -22.14 0.31 -6.33
C ASP A 106 -23.12 1.44 -6.06
N ALA A 107 -23.44 1.70 -4.77
CA ALA A 107 -24.32 2.79 -4.38
C ALA A 107 -23.70 4.19 -4.49
N ASN A 108 -22.37 4.27 -4.57
CA ASN A 108 -21.63 5.53 -4.54
C ASN A 108 -20.60 5.60 -5.69
N PRO A 109 -21.05 5.87 -6.94
CA PRO A 109 -20.19 5.83 -8.13
C PRO A 109 -19.08 6.87 -8.14
N ASP A 110 -19.17 7.93 -7.33
CA ASP A 110 -18.16 8.98 -7.21
C ASP A 110 -16.93 8.55 -6.41
N TYR A 111 -17.01 7.45 -5.67
CA TYR A 111 -15.88 6.89 -4.96
C TYR A 111 -15.12 5.89 -5.83
N MET A 112 -13.82 6.07 -5.88
CA MET A 112 -12.93 5.20 -6.64
C MET A 112 -12.26 4.14 -5.78
N ILE A 113 -12.10 4.42 -4.50
CA ILE A 113 -11.50 3.51 -3.52
C ILE A 113 -12.34 3.47 -2.26
N ALA A 114 -12.59 2.27 -1.75
CA ALA A 114 -13.12 2.04 -0.41
C ALA A 114 -12.14 1.19 0.40
N THR A 115 -11.99 1.51 1.67
CA THR A 115 -11.18 0.73 2.60
C THR A 115 -12.02 0.26 3.78
N PRO A 116 -11.84 -0.98 4.25
CA PRO A 116 -12.46 -1.46 5.47
C PRO A 116 -11.80 -0.86 6.70
N LEU A 117 -12.43 -1.03 7.85
CA LEU A 117 -11.82 -0.75 9.14
C LEU A 117 -10.80 -1.84 9.46
N HIS A 118 -9.57 -1.44 9.76
CA HIS A 118 -8.53 -2.39 10.13
C HIS A 118 -8.57 -2.65 11.65
N CYS A 119 -8.78 -3.89 12.01
CA CYS A 119 -8.90 -4.34 13.39
C CYS A 119 -7.71 -5.21 13.79
N SER A 120 -7.50 -5.31 15.10
CA SER A 120 -6.66 -6.32 15.72
C SER A 120 -7.31 -7.71 15.61
N PRO A 121 -6.59 -8.82 15.89
CA PRO A 121 -7.13 -10.18 15.77
C PRO A 121 -8.38 -10.48 16.58
N ASP A 122 -8.63 -9.74 17.65
CA ASP A 122 -9.81 -9.86 18.51
C ASP A 122 -11.10 -9.26 17.90
N LEU A 123 -10.98 -8.49 16.80
CA LEU A 123 -12.05 -7.70 16.15
C LEU A 123 -12.73 -6.68 17.08
N HIS A 124 -12.27 -6.52 18.32
CA HIS A 124 -12.82 -5.58 19.31
C HIS A 124 -11.96 -4.34 19.47
N THR A 125 -10.70 -4.39 19.01
CA THR A 125 -9.79 -3.26 19.03
C THR A 125 -9.34 -2.89 17.61
N LEU A 126 -9.08 -1.60 17.41
CA LEU A 126 -8.50 -1.12 16.15
C LEU A 126 -7.04 -1.55 16.03
N ASP A 127 -6.57 -1.80 14.81
CA ASP A 127 -5.15 -1.89 14.56
C ASP A 127 -4.45 -0.62 15.06
N PRO A 128 -3.45 -0.73 15.98
CA PRO A 128 -2.86 0.45 16.64
C PRO A 128 -2.21 1.43 15.67
N ASN A 129 -1.63 0.96 14.57
CA ASN A 129 -1.02 1.84 13.59
C ASN A 129 -2.09 2.53 12.72
N THR A 130 -3.14 1.80 12.32
CA THR A 130 -4.27 2.40 11.62
C THR A 130 -4.91 3.48 12.48
N GLN A 131 -5.12 3.23 13.76
CA GLN A 131 -5.67 4.22 14.70
C GLN A 131 -4.78 5.48 14.78
N LYS A 132 -3.48 5.31 15.06
CA LYS A 132 -2.56 6.44 15.33
C LYS A 132 -2.14 7.20 14.07
N SER A 133 -1.84 6.48 12.99
CA SER A 133 -1.20 7.07 11.83
C SER A 133 -2.19 7.51 10.75
N TYR A 134 -3.36 6.86 10.69
CA TYR A 134 -4.32 7.11 9.62
C TYR A 134 -5.64 7.70 10.12
N LEU A 135 -6.34 7.06 11.06
CA LEU A 135 -7.67 7.53 11.47
C LEU A 135 -7.61 8.88 12.17
N GLN A 136 -6.63 9.10 13.04
CA GLN A 136 -6.46 10.41 13.68
C GLN A 136 -6.17 11.53 12.68
N ARG A 137 -5.42 11.22 11.64
CA ARG A 137 -5.00 12.22 10.65
C ARG A 137 -6.03 12.44 9.53
N TYR A 138 -6.62 11.38 9.02
CA TYR A 138 -7.42 11.41 7.80
C TYR A 138 -8.91 11.15 8.02
N ALA A 139 -9.31 10.59 9.16
CA ALA A 139 -10.71 10.32 9.52
C ALA A 139 -11.03 10.73 10.98
N PRO A 140 -10.67 11.95 11.45
CA PRO A 140 -10.89 12.34 12.84
C PRO A 140 -12.37 12.33 13.23
N SER A 141 -13.28 12.63 12.28
CA SER A 141 -14.73 12.57 12.52
C SER A 141 -15.20 11.16 12.82
N TYR A 142 -14.61 10.12 12.18
CA TYR A 142 -14.94 8.73 12.51
C TYR A 142 -14.67 8.41 13.98
N LEU A 143 -13.49 8.77 14.49
CA LEU A 143 -13.13 8.50 15.88
C LEU A 143 -14.06 9.21 16.86
N SER A 144 -14.41 10.47 16.56
CA SER A 144 -15.36 11.24 17.35
C SER A 144 -16.75 10.61 17.36
N ASP A 145 -17.26 10.28 16.17
CA ASP A 145 -18.58 9.67 16.01
C ASP A 145 -18.62 8.27 16.66
N ALA A 146 -17.53 7.50 16.60
CA ALA A 146 -17.44 6.19 17.26
C ALA A 146 -17.52 6.30 18.78
N CYS A 147 -16.84 7.30 19.39
CA CYS A 147 -16.92 7.56 20.81
C CYS A 147 -18.33 7.98 21.26
N LEU A 148 -19.09 8.62 20.41
CA LEU A 148 -20.43 9.13 20.68
C LEU A 148 -21.56 8.18 20.25
N GLY A 149 -21.23 7.04 19.64
CA GLY A 149 -22.21 6.10 19.09
C GLY A 149 -22.96 6.62 17.84
N LEU A 150 -22.36 7.55 17.11
CA LEU A 150 -22.92 8.23 15.93
C LEU A 150 -22.25 7.83 14.62
N VAL A 151 -21.73 6.59 14.54
CA VAL A 151 -20.99 6.11 13.36
C VAL A 151 -21.85 6.16 12.10
N LYS A 152 -21.34 6.80 11.06
CA LYS A 152 -21.96 6.92 9.73
C LYS A 152 -21.67 5.69 8.88
N SER A 153 -22.42 5.55 7.79
CA SER A 153 -22.20 4.48 6.80
C SER A 153 -20.81 4.53 6.17
N HIS A 154 -20.24 5.73 6.00
CA HIS A 154 -18.91 5.95 5.45
C HIS A 154 -18.35 7.32 5.86
N TYR A 155 -17.06 7.48 5.67
CA TYR A 155 -16.34 8.75 5.87
C TYR A 155 -15.43 9.01 4.68
N ASP A 156 -15.43 10.26 4.20
CA ASP A 156 -14.40 10.73 3.27
C ASP A 156 -13.05 10.71 3.97
N ILE A 157 -12.06 10.12 3.34
CA ILE A 157 -10.68 10.09 3.83
C ILE A 157 -9.72 10.53 2.73
N ARG A 158 -8.53 11.00 3.12
CA ARG A 158 -7.48 11.37 2.15
C ARG A 158 -6.49 10.25 1.86
N GLY A 159 -6.52 9.20 2.62
CA GLY A 159 -5.67 8.05 2.41
C GLY A 159 -5.62 7.14 3.62
N ILE A 160 -5.19 5.93 3.35
CA ILE A 160 -4.87 4.89 4.31
C ILE A 160 -3.87 3.96 3.65
N ASN A 161 -3.06 3.24 4.43
CA ASN A 161 -2.09 2.29 3.87
C ASN A 161 -2.75 1.24 2.96
N ALA A 162 -2.02 0.81 1.93
CA ALA A 162 -2.48 -0.15 0.92
C ALA A 162 -2.67 -1.59 1.42
N ALA A 163 -2.85 -1.79 2.74
CA ALA A 163 -3.07 -3.13 3.28
C ALA A 163 -4.42 -3.73 2.88
N ALA A 164 -5.42 -2.89 2.55
CA ALA A 164 -6.73 -3.31 2.09
C ALA A 164 -7.43 -2.18 1.30
N TRP A 165 -7.23 -2.14 0.00
CA TRP A 165 -7.89 -1.18 -0.90
C TRP A 165 -8.81 -1.88 -1.88
N PHE A 166 -10.10 -1.59 -1.78
CA PHE A 166 -11.10 -2.03 -2.73
C PHE A 166 -11.29 -0.93 -3.79
N VAL A 167 -10.75 -1.17 -4.98
CA VAL A 167 -10.57 -0.16 -6.04
C VAL A 167 -11.49 -0.46 -7.21
N ARG A 168 -12.19 0.54 -7.71
CA ARG A 168 -12.90 0.46 -8.99
C ARG A 168 -11.88 0.33 -10.11
N THR A 169 -11.96 -0.71 -10.92
CA THR A 169 -10.94 -1.03 -11.94
C THR A 169 -10.70 0.11 -12.92
N SER A 170 -11.74 0.88 -13.26
CA SER A 170 -11.62 2.04 -14.17
C SER A 170 -10.65 3.12 -13.66
N THR A 171 -10.38 3.16 -12.37
CA THR A 171 -9.43 4.11 -11.76
C THR A 171 -8.01 3.91 -12.28
N PHE A 172 -7.61 2.66 -12.50
CA PHE A 172 -6.27 2.32 -12.98
C PHE A 172 -6.01 2.78 -14.43
N PHE A 173 -7.05 2.95 -15.25
CA PHE A 173 -6.91 3.53 -16.58
C PHE A 173 -6.65 5.04 -16.55
N THR A 174 -6.98 5.68 -15.43
CA THR A 174 -6.78 7.13 -15.25
C THR A 174 -5.50 7.45 -14.50
N VAL A 175 -5.21 6.71 -13.44
CA VAL A 175 -4.12 7.02 -12.49
C VAL A 175 -2.90 6.12 -12.71
N GLY A 176 -3.10 4.92 -13.27
CA GLY A 176 -2.08 3.90 -13.40
C GLY A 176 -1.85 3.10 -12.13
N GLY A 177 -0.83 2.26 -12.14
CA GLY A 177 -0.40 1.42 -11.03
C GLY A 177 0.65 2.08 -10.14
N PHE A 178 1.30 1.27 -9.31
CA PHE A 178 2.40 1.68 -8.44
C PHE A 178 3.66 2.03 -9.24
N ASP A 179 4.39 3.07 -8.80
CA ASP A 179 5.63 3.48 -9.46
C ASP A 179 6.80 2.54 -9.11
N PRO A 180 7.46 1.93 -10.11
CA PRO A 180 8.62 1.06 -9.88
C PRO A 180 9.85 1.74 -9.26
N LEU A 181 9.87 3.06 -9.13
CA LEU A 181 10.90 3.76 -8.37
C LEU A 181 10.90 3.39 -6.88
N PHE A 182 9.77 2.94 -6.35
CA PHE A 182 9.64 2.47 -4.97
C PHE A 182 9.75 0.95 -4.93
N PHE A 183 10.72 0.45 -4.15
CA PHE A 183 10.82 -0.99 -3.92
C PHE A 183 9.89 -1.44 -2.79
N MET A 184 9.94 -0.73 -1.65
CA MET A 184 9.10 -0.97 -0.48
C MET A 184 9.02 0.30 0.36
N TYR A 185 7.82 0.61 0.85
CA TYR A 185 7.42 1.84 1.55
C TYR A 185 7.38 3.07 0.63
N GLY A 186 6.33 3.85 0.78
CA GLY A 186 6.10 5.08 0.05
C GLY A 186 5.45 4.91 -1.33
N GLU A 187 5.37 3.67 -1.85
CA GLU A 187 4.65 3.36 -3.09
C GLU A 187 3.15 3.62 -2.97
N ASP A 188 2.58 3.35 -1.79
CA ASP A 188 1.18 3.63 -1.47
C ASP A 188 0.93 5.14 -1.28
N ASP A 189 1.82 5.85 -0.59
CA ASP A 189 1.73 7.30 -0.45
C ASP A 189 1.86 8.01 -1.81
N ASP A 190 2.76 7.56 -2.69
CA ASP A 190 2.88 8.07 -4.07
C ASP A 190 1.59 7.86 -4.86
N LEU A 191 1.01 6.67 -4.79
CA LEU A 191 -0.22 6.34 -5.51
C LEU A 191 -1.41 7.14 -4.96
N ILE A 192 -1.54 7.29 -3.64
CA ILE A 192 -2.53 8.16 -2.99
C ILE A 192 -2.40 9.60 -3.50
N ASN A 193 -1.19 10.16 -3.50
CA ASN A 193 -0.95 11.51 -3.96
C ASN A 193 -1.40 11.71 -5.42
N ARG A 194 -1.21 10.68 -6.29
CA ARG A 194 -1.70 10.71 -7.67
C ARG A 194 -3.21 10.62 -7.77
N PHE A 195 -3.84 9.78 -6.95
CA PHE A 195 -5.30 9.71 -6.86
C PHE A 195 -5.90 11.05 -6.41
N GLU A 196 -5.35 11.67 -5.36
CA GLU A 196 -5.80 12.98 -4.88
C GLU A 196 -5.61 14.08 -5.93
N HIS A 197 -4.44 14.11 -6.59
CA HIS A 197 -4.16 15.07 -7.65
C HIS A 197 -5.16 14.98 -8.82
N MET A 198 -5.65 13.80 -9.10
CA MET A 198 -6.65 13.54 -10.15
C MET A 198 -8.10 13.64 -9.64
N GLY A 199 -8.31 14.15 -8.41
CA GLY A 199 -9.63 14.38 -7.83
C GLY A 199 -10.39 13.11 -7.48
N GLN A 200 -9.72 11.98 -7.28
CA GLN A 200 -10.34 10.73 -6.91
C GLN A 200 -10.73 10.72 -5.43
N ARG A 201 -11.90 10.17 -5.11
CA ARG A 201 -12.42 10.12 -3.74
C ARG A 201 -12.18 8.77 -3.11
N PHE A 202 -11.85 8.81 -1.82
CA PHE A 202 -11.64 7.63 -0.97
C PHE A 202 -12.67 7.59 0.15
N ALA A 203 -13.14 6.39 0.49
CA ALA A 203 -14.03 6.17 1.62
C ALA A 203 -13.46 5.17 2.62
N LEU A 204 -13.63 5.46 3.90
CA LEU A 204 -13.62 4.46 4.96
C LEU A 204 -15.04 3.94 5.13
N VAL A 205 -15.22 2.62 5.08
CA VAL A 205 -16.49 1.92 5.29
C VAL A 205 -16.44 1.15 6.61
N PRO A 206 -16.90 1.73 7.73
CA PRO A 206 -16.70 1.15 9.07
C PRO A 206 -17.39 -0.19 9.30
N THR A 207 -18.45 -0.48 8.57
CA THR A 207 -19.17 -1.77 8.65
C THR A 207 -18.35 -2.92 8.07
N SER A 208 -17.49 -2.63 7.11
CA SER A 208 -16.53 -3.59 6.55
C SER A 208 -15.29 -3.66 7.43
N GLN A 209 -14.90 -4.85 7.82
CA GLN A 209 -13.78 -5.07 8.74
C GLN A 209 -12.80 -6.09 8.22
N ILE A 210 -11.52 -5.85 8.46
CA ILE A 210 -10.44 -6.82 8.28
C ILE A 210 -9.60 -6.92 9.55
N VAL A 211 -8.99 -8.08 9.74
CA VAL A 211 -7.89 -8.24 10.70
C VAL A 211 -6.59 -7.96 9.98
N HIS A 212 -5.73 -7.13 10.55
CA HIS A 212 -4.39 -6.89 10.02
C HIS A 212 -3.36 -7.21 11.11
N LEU A 213 -2.65 -8.33 10.95
CA LEU A 213 -1.73 -8.83 11.99
C LEU A 213 -0.52 -7.93 12.20
N ARG A 214 -0.11 -7.19 11.16
CA ARG A 214 1.16 -6.47 11.15
C ARG A 214 2.32 -7.35 11.58
N ALA A 215 2.27 -8.57 11.11
CA ALA A 215 3.20 -9.59 11.48
C ALA A 215 4.61 -9.20 11.06
N ARG A 216 5.48 -9.07 12.04
CA ARG A 216 6.91 -8.88 11.80
C ARG A 216 7.56 -10.25 11.81
N SER A 217 8.00 -10.70 10.65
CA SER A 217 8.94 -11.83 10.63
C SER A 217 10.11 -11.52 11.57
N PRO A 218 10.55 -12.48 12.41
CA PRO A 218 11.75 -12.32 13.18
C PRO A 218 12.88 -11.95 12.22
N ARG A 219 13.39 -10.73 12.31
CA ARG A 219 14.51 -10.32 11.47
C ARG A 219 15.78 -10.90 12.11
N PRO A 220 16.59 -11.64 11.36
CA PRO A 220 17.89 -12.04 11.84
C PRO A 220 18.67 -10.78 12.23
N LYS A 221 19.50 -10.88 13.27
CA LYS A 221 20.38 -9.79 13.67
C LYS A 221 21.25 -9.41 12.47
N SER A 222 20.92 -8.29 11.83
CA SER A 222 21.66 -7.82 10.67
C SER A 222 22.90 -7.01 11.12
N GLY A 223 23.98 -7.12 10.36
CA GLY A 223 25.15 -6.28 10.56
C GLY A 223 24.82 -4.79 10.40
N LEU A 224 25.68 -3.94 10.93
CA LEU A 224 25.49 -2.48 10.94
C LEU A 224 25.24 -1.90 9.52
N ALA A 225 26.01 -2.37 8.53
CA ALA A 225 25.83 -1.93 7.14
C ALA A 225 24.42 -2.21 6.60
N THR A 226 23.89 -3.41 6.88
CA THR A 226 22.51 -3.79 6.49
C THR A 226 21.47 -2.94 7.21
N GLN A 227 21.69 -2.60 8.48
CA GLN A 227 20.79 -1.72 9.23
C GLN A 227 20.74 -0.33 8.62
N ILE A 228 21.91 0.27 8.32
CA ILE A 228 22.00 1.59 7.67
C ILE A 228 21.36 1.53 6.28
N TRP A 229 21.59 0.47 5.51
CA TRP A 229 20.97 0.29 4.20
C TRP A 229 19.44 0.26 4.31
N ASN A 230 18.88 -0.53 5.21
CA ASN A 230 17.42 -0.62 5.41
C ASN A 230 16.80 0.72 5.88
N LEU A 231 17.51 1.48 6.72
CA LEU A 231 17.12 2.83 7.09
C LEU A 231 17.18 3.77 5.88
N SER A 232 18.20 3.63 5.03
CA SER A 232 18.34 4.47 3.83
C SER A 232 17.27 4.19 2.78
N GLU A 233 16.74 2.97 2.68
CA GLU A 233 15.61 2.67 1.79
C GLU A 233 14.34 3.43 2.21
N ARG A 234 14.04 3.47 3.52
CA ARG A 234 12.91 4.25 4.05
C ARG A 234 13.11 5.75 3.81
N ALA A 235 14.28 6.27 4.20
CA ALA A 235 14.62 7.67 3.97
C ALA A 235 14.54 8.04 2.47
N ARG A 236 14.97 7.14 1.58
CA ARG A 236 14.87 7.33 0.14
C ARG A 236 13.42 7.44 -0.31
N SER A 237 12.53 6.60 0.20
CA SER A 237 11.10 6.65 -0.12
C SER A 237 10.47 7.98 0.29
N ASP A 238 10.73 8.47 1.51
CA ASP A 238 10.27 9.77 1.97
C ASP A 238 10.73 10.91 1.05
N LEU A 239 12.03 10.90 0.69
CA LEU A 239 12.61 11.90 -0.19
C LEU A 239 12.10 11.82 -1.64
N LEU A 240 11.79 10.61 -2.13
CA LEU A 240 11.17 10.40 -3.46
C LEU A 240 9.77 10.99 -3.51
N ILE A 241 8.95 10.77 -2.47
CA ILE A 241 7.60 11.34 -2.37
C ILE A 241 7.68 12.85 -2.49
N ASP A 242 8.55 13.51 -1.69
CA ASP A 242 8.73 14.96 -1.72
C ASP A 242 9.15 15.48 -3.10
N MET A 243 10.02 14.77 -3.80
CA MET A 243 10.50 15.14 -5.12
C MET A 243 9.43 14.94 -6.22
N LYS A 244 8.54 13.96 -6.05
CA LYS A 244 7.49 13.62 -7.02
C LYS A 244 6.22 14.46 -6.86
N LEU A 245 5.95 15.00 -5.67
CA LEU A 245 4.75 15.83 -5.44
C LEU A 245 4.58 16.86 -6.56
N PRO A 246 3.37 17.02 -7.14
CA PRO A 246 3.13 17.94 -8.24
C PRO A 246 3.24 19.41 -7.82
N LEU A 247 3.28 19.67 -6.51
CA LEU A 247 3.31 21.01 -5.92
C LEU A 247 4.74 21.56 -5.78
N GLY A 248 4.93 22.82 -6.11
CA GLY A 248 6.16 23.57 -5.91
C GLY A 248 7.09 23.62 -7.13
N SER A 249 7.98 24.62 -7.13
CA SER A 249 9.00 24.78 -8.15
C SER A 249 10.10 23.72 -8.03
N THR A 250 10.82 23.45 -9.12
CA THR A 250 11.99 22.56 -9.10
C THR A 250 13.00 22.97 -8.04
N PHE A 251 13.26 24.28 -7.93
CA PHE A 251 14.15 24.82 -6.88
C PHE A 251 13.62 24.48 -5.47
N GLY A 252 12.32 24.68 -5.20
CA GLY A 252 11.71 24.34 -3.91
C GLY A 252 11.78 22.83 -3.60
N LYS A 253 11.75 21.96 -4.60
CA LYS A 253 11.93 20.52 -4.41
C LYS A 253 13.38 20.19 -3.98
N PHE A 254 14.37 20.81 -4.62
CA PHE A 254 15.76 20.62 -4.25
C PHE A 254 16.10 21.21 -2.86
N THR A 255 15.54 22.36 -2.50
CA THR A 255 15.73 22.92 -1.15
C THR A 255 15.13 22.01 -0.07
N ARG A 256 13.95 21.45 -0.30
CA ARG A 256 13.35 20.42 0.59
C ARG A 256 14.21 19.17 0.67
N LEU A 257 14.67 18.64 -0.47
CA LEU A 257 15.55 17.48 -0.50
C LEU A 257 16.81 17.69 0.35
N LEU A 258 17.48 18.83 0.22
CA LEU A 258 18.64 19.16 1.02
C LEU A 258 18.31 19.36 2.51
N SER A 259 17.19 20.03 2.80
CA SER A 259 16.75 20.23 4.18
C SER A 259 16.42 18.91 4.86
N SER A 260 15.56 18.09 4.26
CA SER A 260 15.09 16.82 4.85
C SER A 260 16.16 15.73 4.80
N GLY A 261 16.98 15.72 3.76
CA GLY A 261 17.96 14.67 3.53
C GLY A 261 19.34 14.92 4.16
N ILE A 262 19.67 16.14 4.48
CA ILE A 262 21.01 16.51 5.02
C ILE A 262 20.88 17.35 6.30
N ILE A 263 20.21 18.51 6.26
CA ILE A 263 20.21 19.46 7.37
C ILE A 263 19.53 18.89 8.61
N HIS A 264 18.30 18.37 8.48
CA HIS A 264 17.58 17.78 9.61
C HIS A 264 18.29 16.55 10.20
N PRO A 265 18.80 15.59 9.40
CA PRO A 265 19.55 14.46 9.93
C PRO A 265 20.84 14.86 10.64
N LEU A 266 21.56 15.86 10.14
CA LEU A 266 22.73 16.39 10.83
C LEU A 266 22.35 17.09 12.16
N GLY A 267 21.22 17.79 12.21
CA GLY A 267 20.66 18.33 13.44
C GLY A 267 20.39 17.23 14.48
N ARG A 268 19.77 16.11 14.07
CA ARG A 268 19.53 14.94 14.92
C ARG A 268 20.84 14.28 15.38
N LEU A 269 21.85 14.25 14.55
CA LEU A 269 23.17 13.74 14.94
C LEU A 269 23.73 14.51 16.14
N ILE A 270 23.57 15.83 16.14
CA ILE A 270 24.07 16.70 17.20
C ILE A 270 23.21 16.60 18.48
N VAL A 271 21.87 16.58 18.33
CA VAL A 271 20.93 16.61 19.46
C VAL A 271 20.69 15.22 20.05
N ASP A 272 20.41 14.23 19.21
CA ASP A 272 19.96 12.90 19.61
C ASP A 272 21.08 11.85 19.54
N HIS A 273 22.26 12.22 19.06
CA HIS A 273 23.39 11.30 18.77
C HIS A 273 23.03 10.14 17.83
N ASP A 274 21.99 10.32 16.99
CA ASP A 274 21.50 9.30 16.04
C ASP A 274 22.30 9.34 14.72
N TRP A 275 23.56 8.93 14.79
CA TRP A 275 24.45 8.89 13.65
C TRP A 275 24.00 7.89 12.56
N ARG A 276 23.28 6.81 12.93
CA ARG A 276 22.82 5.79 11.97
C ARG A 276 21.77 6.37 11.03
N SER A 277 20.79 7.07 11.57
CA SER A 277 19.80 7.79 10.76
C SER A 277 20.44 8.88 9.91
N ALA A 278 21.39 9.64 10.47
CA ALA A 278 22.11 10.66 9.70
C ALA A 278 22.83 10.06 8.48
N CYS A 279 23.61 9.00 8.66
CA CYS A 279 24.26 8.29 7.55
C CYS A 279 23.24 7.74 6.53
N ALA A 280 22.14 7.18 7.01
CA ALA A 280 21.09 6.63 6.15
C ALA A 280 20.45 7.72 5.27
N TYR A 281 20.10 8.88 5.81
CA TYR A 281 19.52 9.98 5.06
C TYR A 281 20.51 10.61 4.07
N VAL A 282 21.77 10.77 4.44
CA VAL A 282 22.82 11.24 3.51
C VAL A 282 22.95 10.28 2.34
N LEU A 283 23.03 8.97 2.61
CA LEU A 283 23.10 7.94 1.57
C LEU A 283 21.86 7.98 0.67
N ALA A 284 20.67 8.09 1.25
CA ALA A 284 19.41 8.23 0.54
C ALA A 284 19.40 9.46 -0.37
N THR A 285 19.87 10.60 0.14
CA THR A 285 19.94 11.87 -0.63
C THR A 285 20.84 11.73 -1.84
N VAL A 286 22.03 11.15 -1.69
CA VAL A 286 22.95 10.89 -2.82
C VAL A 286 22.28 10.01 -3.88
N ARG A 287 21.58 8.95 -3.45
CA ARG A 287 20.86 8.04 -4.37
C ARG A 287 19.70 8.72 -5.08
N VAL A 288 18.95 9.60 -4.41
CA VAL A 288 17.87 10.39 -5.01
C VAL A 288 18.43 11.38 -6.02
N LEU A 289 19.51 12.08 -5.68
CA LEU A 289 20.21 12.98 -6.61
C LEU A 289 20.69 12.26 -7.87
N ALA A 290 21.29 11.07 -7.72
CA ALA A 290 21.74 10.25 -8.85
C ALA A 290 20.59 9.81 -9.77
N GLN A 291 19.35 9.74 -9.27
CA GLN A 291 18.16 9.31 -10.01
C GLN A 291 17.25 10.48 -10.43
N THR A 292 17.68 11.71 -10.27
CA THR A 292 16.85 12.91 -10.50
C THR A 292 16.15 12.91 -11.86
N ARG A 293 16.84 12.52 -12.93
CA ARG A 293 16.23 12.44 -14.28
C ARG A 293 15.07 11.44 -14.33
N LYS A 294 15.24 10.26 -13.73
CA LYS A 294 14.19 9.22 -13.66
C LYS A 294 13.02 9.71 -12.82
N ILE A 295 13.27 10.36 -11.69
CA ILE A 295 12.25 10.89 -10.79
C ILE A 295 11.39 11.94 -11.49
N PHE A 296 12.00 12.91 -12.15
CA PHE A 296 11.26 13.94 -12.88
C PHE A 296 10.53 13.38 -14.12
N SER A 297 11.10 12.38 -14.80
CA SER A 297 10.40 11.67 -15.89
C SER A 297 9.15 10.97 -15.36
N SER A 298 9.27 10.20 -14.28
CA SER A 298 8.14 9.55 -13.61
C SER A 298 7.10 10.55 -13.14
N ALA A 299 7.51 11.62 -12.44
CA ALA A 299 6.60 12.66 -11.96
C ALA A 299 5.81 13.32 -13.11
N ARG A 300 6.46 13.57 -14.24
CA ARG A 300 5.81 14.11 -15.44
C ARG A 300 4.84 13.11 -16.06
N GLN A 301 5.23 11.85 -16.16
CA GLN A 301 4.37 10.78 -16.65
C GLN A 301 3.12 10.63 -15.79
N CYS A 302 3.29 10.54 -14.48
CA CYS A 302 2.19 10.40 -13.52
C CYS A 302 1.31 11.65 -13.36
N GLY A 303 1.77 12.81 -13.82
CA GLY A 303 0.96 14.03 -13.89
C GLY A 303 -0.11 14.01 -14.98
N ASN A 304 -0.03 13.05 -15.91
CA ASN A 304 -1.01 12.85 -16.98
C ASN A 304 -1.88 11.64 -16.68
N LYS A 305 -3.12 11.64 -17.19
CA LYS A 305 -4.01 10.48 -17.12
C LYS A 305 -3.46 9.34 -17.98
N GLY A 306 -3.52 8.13 -17.48
CA GLY A 306 -3.13 6.94 -18.25
C GLY A 306 -2.81 5.73 -17.37
N PRO A 307 -2.80 4.53 -17.94
CA PRO A 307 -2.53 3.28 -17.25
C PRO A 307 -1.02 3.06 -17.00
N HIS A 308 -0.34 4.09 -16.50
CA HIS A 308 1.10 4.05 -16.25
C HIS A 308 1.49 2.86 -15.37
N TYR A 309 2.61 2.21 -15.71
CA TYR A 309 3.18 1.07 -14.97
C TYR A 309 2.34 -0.21 -14.98
N LEU A 310 1.26 -0.26 -15.76
CA LEU A 310 0.46 -1.47 -15.96
C LEU A 310 0.68 -2.00 -17.38
N ASP A 311 0.69 -3.32 -17.47
CA ASP A 311 0.75 -4.05 -18.75
C ASP A 311 -0.67 -4.43 -19.18
N ILE A 312 -1.34 -3.50 -19.91
CA ILE A 312 -2.75 -3.62 -20.32
C ILE A 312 -2.97 -3.09 -21.74
#